data_28f542d1edb695624939c516e9f1784c
#
_entry.id   28f542d1edb695624939c516e9f1784c
#
_cell.length_a   1.000
_cell.length_b   1.000
_cell.length_c   1.000
_cell.angle_alpha   90.00
_cell.angle_beta   90.00
_cell.angle_gamma   90.00
#
_symmetry.space_group_name_H-M   'P 1'
#
loop_
_entity.id
_entity.type
_entity.pdbx_description
1 polymer ?
#
loop_
_entity_poly.entity_id
_entity_poly.type
_entity_poly.pdbx_seq_one_letter_code
_entity_poly.pdbx_strand_id
1 'polypeptide(L)'
;MILENINSPEDVKKLSREELNLLSGEIREALLHRLSDHGGHFGPNFGMVEATIALHYVFNSPEDKIVFDVSHQSYPHKMLTGRKDAYLYPEKYDDVSGYSEPSESAHDHFVIGHTSTSVSLAGGLAKGRDLKGEKGNVIAVIGDGSLSGGEAFEGLDYAGELGTNFIIVVNDNQMSIAENHGGLYRNLQELRESQGTCPCNFFKAMGLDYLYVDQGNDIGSLISAFQKVKDIDHPVVVHINTLKGKGYRPAEEHKEPWHYCAPFVIETGEPRHKPEGGEDYGTLTADYLLKKMKEDRRVVGITAGTPTVMGFTEDKRQAAGYQFVDVGIAEEHAVALASGIAKAGGKPVFGVYSTFIQRAYDQLSQDLCINRNPATLLVFWGSLSAMNDVTHLCFFDIPLISNIPNMIYLAPTCKEEYFAMLEWSLHQNEHPVAIRVPANGVIHANRKIDTDYGQLNRYEVVRKGTKVALLALGSFFPLGESAAQILKERAGIEATLINPRYITGTDATLLDALKTDHVLVATLEDGVLDGGFGEKIARYYGTSPMKVLNFGARKEFVDRFDVTAFLRDNHLTSEQIAEDILAQL
;
A
#
# COMPACT_ATOMS: atom_id res chain seq x y z
N MET A 1 6.52 12.63 -34.64
CA MET A 1 5.38 12.60 -33.68
C MET A 1 5.23 13.96 -33.03
N ILE A 2 4.01 14.34 -32.64
CA ILE A 2 3.75 15.59 -31.88
C ILE A 2 4.40 15.49 -30.50
N LEU A 3 4.25 14.34 -29.83
CA LEU A 3 4.80 14.10 -28.48
C LEU A 3 6.32 14.34 -28.39
N GLU A 4 7.08 13.99 -29.42
CA GLU A 4 8.54 14.24 -29.46
C GLU A 4 8.88 15.73 -29.33
N ASN A 5 7.99 16.61 -29.76
CA ASN A 5 8.16 18.06 -29.73
C ASN A 5 7.63 18.72 -28.45
N ILE A 6 6.96 17.98 -27.57
CA ILE A 6 6.46 18.48 -26.28
C ILE A 6 7.58 18.40 -25.26
N ASN A 7 8.08 19.53 -24.81
CA ASN A 7 9.11 19.62 -23.77
C ASN A 7 8.58 20.27 -22.48
N SER A 8 7.43 20.97 -22.59
CA SER A 8 6.79 21.63 -21.47
C SER A 8 5.29 21.79 -21.72
N PRO A 9 4.47 22.09 -20.70
CA PRO A 9 3.06 22.43 -20.89
C PRO A 9 2.80 23.58 -21.87
N GLU A 10 3.75 24.51 -22.01
CA GLU A 10 3.63 25.62 -22.95
C GLU A 10 3.59 25.14 -24.42
N ASP A 11 4.18 24.00 -24.73
CA ASP A 11 4.10 23.44 -26.08
C ASP A 11 2.72 22.83 -26.36
N VAL A 12 2.07 22.27 -25.34
CA VAL A 12 0.69 21.76 -25.43
C VAL A 12 -0.29 22.86 -25.77
N LYS A 13 -0.11 24.07 -25.20
CA LYS A 13 -0.99 25.23 -25.43
C LYS A 13 -0.94 25.78 -26.85
N LYS A 14 0.10 25.46 -27.62
CA LYS A 14 0.26 25.90 -29.03
C LYS A 14 -0.49 25.02 -30.01
N LEU A 15 -0.96 23.84 -29.58
CA LEU A 15 -1.58 22.85 -30.45
C LEU A 15 -3.03 23.20 -30.80
N SER A 16 -3.40 22.91 -32.04
CA SER A 16 -4.79 22.90 -32.47
C SER A 16 -5.59 21.75 -31.85
N ARG A 17 -6.90 21.77 -31.96
CA ARG A 17 -7.78 20.69 -31.50
C ARG A 17 -7.44 19.35 -32.13
N GLU A 18 -7.19 19.35 -33.43
CA GLU A 18 -6.80 18.15 -34.17
C GLU A 18 -5.49 17.59 -33.67
N GLU A 19 -4.51 18.45 -33.43
CA GLU A 19 -3.19 18.05 -32.90
C GLU A 19 -3.29 17.54 -31.46
N LEU A 20 -4.14 18.10 -30.59
CA LEU A 20 -4.38 17.58 -29.23
C LEU A 20 -4.98 16.16 -29.26
N ASN A 21 -5.89 15.88 -30.20
CA ASN A 21 -6.43 14.53 -30.37
C ASN A 21 -5.37 13.54 -30.88
N LEU A 22 -4.50 13.97 -31.80
CA LEU A 22 -3.36 13.15 -32.23
C LEU A 22 -2.39 12.89 -31.09
N LEU A 23 -2.08 13.92 -30.28
CA LEU A 23 -1.21 13.80 -29.10
C LEU A 23 -1.76 12.76 -28.10
N SER A 24 -3.10 12.71 -27.89
CA SER A 24 -3.68 11.70 -27.00
C SER A 24 -3.48 10.27 -27.49
N GLY A 25 -3.51 10.06 -28.80
CA GLY A 25 -3.18 8.78 -29.43
C GLY A 25 -1.72 8.41 -29.26
N GLU A 26 -0.80 9.34 -29.50
CA GLU A 26 0.64 9.12 -29.35
C GLU A 26 1.06 8.84 -27.91
N ILE A 27 0.45 9.53 -26.92
CA ILE A 27 0.67 9.24 -25.48
C ILE A 27 0.23 7.81 -25.15
N ARG A 28 -0.95 7.38 -25.63
CA ARG A 28 -1.42 5.99 -25.39
C ARG A 28 -0.52 4.95 -26.03
N GLU A 29 -0.03 5.20 -27.23
CA GLU A 29 0.90 4.30 -27.92
C GLU A 29 2.21 4.17 -27.14
N ALA A 30 2.78 5.28 -26.69
CA ALA A 30 3.98 5.27 -25.84
C ALA A 30 3.76 4.53 -24.51
N LEU A 31 2.61 4.78 -23.84
CA LEU A 31 2.22 4.05 -22.62
C LEU A 31 2.05 2.56 -22.88
N LEU A 32 1.41 2.17 -23.99
CA LEU A 32 1.17 0.77 -24.34
C LEU A 32 2.50 0.02 -24.49
N HIS A 33 3.43 0.59 -25.23
CA HIS A 33 4.76 -0.01 -25.43
C HIS A 33 5.54 -0.10 -24.12
N ARG A 34 5.65 1.01 -23.36
CA ARG A 34 6.36 1.00 -22.08
C ARG A 34 5.78 -0.03 -21.10
N LEU A 35 4.45 -0.04 -20.93
CA LEU A 35 3.81 -0.93 -19.97
C LEU A 35 3.81 -2.39 -20.40
N SER A 36 3.80 -2.66 -21.71
CA SER A 36 3.96 -4.02 -22.22
C SER A 36 5.36 -4.60 -21.98
N ASP A 37 6.39 -3.75 -21.93
CA ASP A 37 7.78 -4.15 -21.72
C ASP A 37 8.21 -4.11 -20.25
N HIS A 38 7.73 -3.11 -19.49
CA HIS A 38 8.22 -2.80 -18.15
C HIS A 38 7.17 -3.09 -17.05
N GLY A 39 5.87 -3.08 -17.39
CA GLY A 39 4.78 -3.11 -16.42
C GLY A 39 4.48 -1.74 -15.79
N GLY A 40 3.51 -1.70 -14.87
CA GLY A 40 3.10 -0.50 -14.15
C GLY A 40 1.58 -0.28 -14.12
N HIS A 41 1.14 0.91 -13.70
CA HIS A 41 -0.28 1.25 -13.61
C HIS A 41 -0.86 1.52 -15.00
N PHE A 42 -1.71 0.61 -15.49
CA PHE A 42 -2.25 0.66 -16.84
C PHE A 42 -3.55 1.45 -16.94
N GLY A 43 -4.62 0.91 -16.38
CA GLY A 43 -5.99 1.44 -16.53
C GLY A 43 -6.14 2.89 -16.08
N PRO A 44 -5.60 3.29 -14.91
CA PRO A 44 -5.64 4.67 -14.43
C PRO A 44 -5.01 5.67 -15.41
N ASN A 45 -3.85 5.35 -15.99
CA ASN A 45 -3.16 6.24 -16.92
C ASN A 45 -3.89 6.39 -18.25
N PHE A 46 -4.38 5.27 -18.80
CA PHE A 46 -5.13 5.27 -20.07
C PHE A 46 -6.44 6.05 -19.97
N GLY A 47 -7.10 6.03 -18.80
CA GLY A 47 -8.32 6.78 -18.55
C GLY A 47 -8.11 8.29 -18.43
N MET A 48 -6.91 8.73 -18.02
CA MET A 48 -6.61 10.13 -17.68
C MET A 48 -5.89 10.92 -18.78
N VAL A 49 -5.63 10.34 -19.95
CA VAL A 49 -4.83 11.00 -21.00
C VAL A 49 -5.44 12.34 -21.43
N GLU A 50 -6.72 12.36 -21.83
CA GLU A 50 -7.40 13.58 -22.29
C GLU A 50 -7.55 14.61 -21.16
N ALA A 51 -7.87 14.16 -19.96
CA ALA A 51 -8.00 15.06 -18.81
C ALA A 51 -6.67 15.73 -18.47
N THR A 52 -5.56 15.00 -18.53
CA THR A 52 -4.22 15.54 -18.27
C THR A 52 -3.79 16.52 -19.37
N ILE A 53 -4.05 16.22 -20.65
CA ILE A 53 -3.81 17.16 -21.77
C ILE A 53 -4.62 18.45 -21.55
N ALA A 54 -5.91 18.34 -21.22
CA ALA A 54 -6.77 19.48 -21.02
C ALA A 54 -6.36 20.34 -19.81
N LEU A 55 -5.91 19.71 -18.72
CA LEU A 55 -5.35 20.43 -17.56
C LEU A 55 -4.12 21.25 -17.97
N HIS A 56 -3.16 20.67 -18.67
CA HIS A 56 -1.96 21.38 -19.13
C HIS A 56 -2.24 22.39 -20.26
N TYR A 57 -3.30 22.22 -21.02
CA TYR A 57 -3.73 23.20 -22.02
C TYR A 57 -4.34 24.45 -21.38
N VAL A 58 -5.11 24.30 -20.29
CA VAL A 58 -5.85 25.39 -19.66
C VAL A 58 -5.05 26.07 -18.56
N PHE A 59 -4.41 25.32 -17.68
CA PHE A 59 -3.70 25.85 -16.51
C PHE A 59 -2.21 26.07 -16.78
N ASN A 60 -1.58 26.94 -15.99
CA ASN A 60 -0.19 27.34 -16.14
C ASN A 60 0.69 26.63 -15.09
N SER A 61 0.87 25.30 -15.22
CA SER A 61 1.77 24.57 -14.36
C SER A 61 3.23 24.95 -14.68
N PRO A 62 4.14 25.19 -13.66
CA PRO A 62 3.95 24.90 -12.25
C PRO A 62 3.39 26.05 -11.40
N GLU A 63 3.08 27.24 -11.97
CA GLU A 63 2.50 28.37 -11.23
C GLU A 63 1.11 27.96 -10.71
N ASP A 64 0.24 27.42 -11.55
CA ASP A 64 -0.98 26.72 -11.14
C ASP A 64 -0.58 25.33 -10.60
N LYS A 65 -1.00 25.02 -9.38
CA LYS A 65 -0.59 23.81 -8.67
C LYS A 65 -1.54 22.66 -8.96
N ILE A 66 -1.03 21.54 -9.51
CA ILE A 66 -1.82 20.34 -9.76
C ILE A 66 -1.30 19.21 -8.85
N VAL A 67 -2.18 18.66 -8.01
CA VAL A 67 -1.87 17.55 -7.09
C VAL A 67 -2.70 16.34 -7.48
N PHE A 68 -2.04 15.27 -7.88
CA PHE A 68 -2.68 14.01 -8.24
C PHE A 68 -2.77 13.10 -7.01
N ASP A 69 -3.98 12.65 -6.68
CA ASP A 69 -4.19 11.65 -5.61
C ASP A 69 -3.52 10.32 -5.98
N VAL A 70 -2.90 9.62 -5.05
CA VAL A 70 -2.05 8.44 -5.31
C VAL A 70 -0.90 8.76 -6.27
N SER A 71 -1.17 9.55 -7.28
CA SER A 71 -0.31 9.96 -8.41
C SER A 71 0.10 8.82 -9.38
N HIS A 72 -0.40 7.61 -9.19
CA HIS A 72 -0.17 6.47 -10.08
C HIS A 72 -0.76 6.65 -11.51
N GLN A 73 -1.65 7.63 -11.71
CA GLN A 73 -2.22 8.05 -13.00
C GLN A 73 -1.49 9.24 -13.63
N SER A 74 -0.29 9.58 -13.15
CA SER A 74 0.45 10.79 -13.56
C SER A 74 1.41 10.58 -14.74
N TYR A 75 1.42 9.42 -15.39
CA TYR A 75 2.34 9.19 -16.51
C TYR A 75 2.14 10.18 -17.68
N PRO A 76 0.89 10.48 -18.13
CA PRO A 76 0.68 11.54 -19.11
C PRO A 76 1.18 12.91 -18.63
N HIS A 77 1.02 13.24 -17.34
CA HIS A 77 1.55 14.46 -16.74
C HIS A 77 3.09 14.51 -16.85
N LYS A 78 3.78 13.42 -16.50
CA LYS A 78 5.24 13.34 -16.63
C LYS A 78 5.70 13.53 -18.09
N MET A 79 4.99 12.92 -19.06
CA MET A 79 5.30 13.10 -20.47
C MET A 79 5.18 14.56 -20.91
N LEU A 80 4.15 15.27 -20.47
CA LEU A 80 3.88 16.65 -20.83
C LEU A 80 4.74 17.69 -20.08
N THR A 81 5.44 17.26 -19.04
CA THR A 81 6.28 18.10 -18.18
C THR A 81 7.78 17.79 -18.29
N GLY A 82 8.23 17.38 -19.49
CA GLY A 82 9.65 17.25 -19.84
C GLY A 82 10.26 15.87 -19.61
N ARG A 83 9.47 14.87 -19.16
CA ARG A 83 9.97 13.51 -18.87
C ARG A 83 9.50 12.45 -19.86
N LYS A 84 9.08 12.86 -21.08
CA LYS A 84 8.58 11.94 -22.11
C LYS A 84 9.58 10.86 -22.54
N ASP A 85 10.87 11.16 -22.47
CA ASP A 85 11.93 10.23 -22.86
C ASP A 85 11.88 8.91 -22.07
N ALA A 86 11.49 8.98 -20.79
CA ALA A 86 11.28 7.81 -19.94
C ALA A 86 10.05 6.96 -20.32
N TYR A 87 9.33 7.35 -21.34
CA TYR A 87 8.19 6.62 -21.91
C TYR A 87 8.38 6.24 -23.37
N LEU A 88 9.34 6.88 -24.04
CA LEU A 88 9.65 6.66 -25.46
C LEU A 88 10.84 5.72 -25.67
N TYR A 89 11.81 5.72 -24.76
CA TYR A 89 13.07 5.00 -24.92
C TYR A 89 13.25 3.95 -23.82
N PRO A 90 13.34 2.64 -24.18
CA PRO A 90 13.42 1.54 -23.19
C PRO A 90 14.55 1.69 -22.18
N GLU A 91 15.72 2.20 -22.61
CA GLU A 91 16.89 2.42 -21.75
C GLU A 91 16.70 3.53 -20.69
N LYS A 92 15.58 4.28 -20.76
CA LYS A 92 15.23 5.37 -19.85
C LYS A 92 13.99 5.08 -19.00
N TYR A 93 13.40 3.89 -19.11
CA TYR A 93 12.15 3.58 -18.40
C TYR A 93 12.25 3.74 -16.88
N ASP A 94 13.43 3.52 -16.32
CA ASP A 94 13.71 3.63 -14.88
C ASP A 94 14.18 5.05 -14.45
N ASP A 95 14.30 6.01 -15.38
CA ASP A 95 14.72 7.37 -15.05
C ASP A 95 13.68 8.16 -14.24
N VAL A 96 12.44 7.67 -14.18
CA VAL A 96 11.32 8.32 -13.48
C VAL A 96 10.61 7.35 -12.54
N SER A 97 10.13 7.88 -11.42
CA SER A 97 9.24 7.17 -10.50
C SER A 97 7.88 6.89 -11.16
N GLY A 98 7.20 5.84 -10.71
CA GLY A 98 5.79 5.56 -11.05
C GLY A 98 4.79 6.50 -10.36
N TYR A 99 5.27 7.43 -9.54
CA TYR A 99 4.49 8.36 -8.73
C TYR A 99 4.99 9.79 -8.91
N SER A 100 4.29 10.77 -8.35
CA SER A 100 4.71 12.17 -8.31
C SER A 100 6.00 12.29 -7.49
N GLU A 101 7.01 13.01 -8.04
CA GLU A 101 8.33 13.12 -7.44
C GLU A 101 8.92 14.53 -7.68
N PRO A 102 8.93 15.39 -6.65
CA PRO A 102 9.42 16.76 -6.76
C PRO A 102 10.89 16.88 -7.15
N SER A 103 11.71 15.86 -6.90
CA SER A 103 13.12 15.87 -7.33
C SER A 103 13.28 15.69 -8.84
N GLU A 104 12.27 15.14 -9.53
CA GLU A 104 12.26 15.00 -10.98
C GLU A 104 11.80 16.27 -11.71
N SER A 105 10.86 17.02 -11.12
CA SER A 105 10.22 18.14 -11.81
C SER A 105 9.58 19.15 -10.85
N ALA A 106 9.70 20.45 -11.17
CA ALA A 106 8.98 21.52 -10.47
C ALA A 106 7.45 21.45 -10.62
N HIS A 107 6.94 20.63 -11.53
CA HIS A 107 5.51 20.41 -11.73
C HIS A 107 4.91 19.41 -10.75
N ASP A 108 5.73 18.64 -10.03
CA ASP A 108 5.35 17.72 -8.97
C ASP A 108 5.54 18.44 -7.61
N HIS A 109 4.54 18.43 -6.74
CA HIS A 109 4.59 19.20 -5.50
C HIS A 109 4.83 18.35 -4.26
N PHE A 110 4.46 17.07 -4.30
CA PHE A 110 4.59 16.11 -3.22
C PHE A 110 4.98 14.74 -3.74
N VAL A 111 5.70 13.96 -2.95
CA VAL A 111 5.78 12.52 -3.13
C VAL A 111 4.49 11.91 -2.59
N ILE A 112 3.68 11.30 -3.44
CA ILE A 112 2.38 10.72 -3.07
C ILE A 112 2.28 9.32 -3.67
N GLY A 113 1.86 8.36 -2.87
CA GLY A 113 1.55 7.00 -3.32
C GLY A 113 0.33 6.41 -2.62
N HIS A 114 -0.02 6.92 -1.43
CA HIS A 114 -1.25 6.55 -0.73
C HIS A 114 -2.43 7.40 -1.20
N THR A 115 -3.63 6.80 -1.12
CA THR A 115 -4.89 7.40 -1.58
C THR A 115 -5.43 8.47 -0.65
N SER A 116 -6.40 9.25 -1.14
CA SER A 116 -7.30 10.11 -0.36
C SER A 116 -6.69 11.39 0.20
N THR A 117 -5.42 11.70 -0.11
CA THR A 117 -4.65 12.81 0.49
C THR A 117 -4.63 14.07 -0.35
N SER A 118 -4.93 13.99 -1.66
CA SER A 118 -4.72 15.11 -2.59
C SER A 118 -5.56 16.35 -2.26
N VAL A 119 -6.79 16.16 -1.79
CA VAL A 119 -7.68 17.27 -1.45
C VAL A 119 -7.13 18.06 -0.26
N SER A 120 -6.66 17.36 0.78
CA SER A 120 -6.02 17.97 1.96
C SER A 120 -4.72 18.68 1.59
N LEU A 121 -3.83 18.02 0.84
CA LEU A 121 -2.54 18.59 0.42
C LEU A 121 -2.72 19.82 -0.47
N ALA A 122 -3.61 19.75 -1.46
CA ALA A 122 -3.92 20.88 -2.34
C ALA A 122 -4.66 22.01 -1.59
N GLY A 123 -5.57 21.68 -0.67
CA GLY A 123 -6.18 22.66 0.24
C GLY A 123 -5.14 23.42 1.06
N GLY A 124 -4.12 22.70 1.55
CA GLY A 124 -2.94 23.31 2.21
C GLY A 124 -2.16 24.24 1.29
N LEU A 125 -1.94 23.88 0.01
CA LEU A 125 -1.31 24.75 -0.98
C LEU A 125 -2.14 26.01 -1.26
N ALA A 126 -3.48 25.87 -1.39
CA ALA A 126 -4.38 27.01 -1.57
C ALA A 126 -4.30 27.97 -0.38
N LYS A 127 -4.35 27.44 0.84
CA LYS A 127 -4.19 28.26 2.05
C LYS A 127 -2.80 28.92 2.12
N GLY A 128 -1.74 28.20 1.78
CA GLY A 128 -0.37 28.75 1.75
C GLY A 128 -0.19 29.87 0.72
N ARG A 129 -0.80 29.73 -0.48
CA ARG A 129 -0.87 30.77 -1.52
C ARG A 129 -1.55 32.03 -0.96
N ASP A 130 -2.70 31.87 -0.32
CA ASP A 130 -3.50 32.99 0.21
C ASP A 130 -2.76 33.74 1.32
N LEU A 131 -2.09 33.01 2.22
CA LEU A 131 -1.27 33.62 3.30
C LEU A 131 -0.12 34.47 2.76
N LYS A 132 0.40 34.14 1.58
CA LYS A 132 1.44 34.93 0.90
C LYS A 132 0.86 36.06 0.05
N GLY A 133 -0.45 36.16 -0.15
CA GLY A 133 -1.09 37.07 -1.09
C GLY A 133 -0.77 36.76 -2.56
N GLU A 134 -0.35 35.54 -2.86
CA GLU A 134 -0.09 35.07 -4.22
C GLU A 134 -1.40 34.73 -4.94
N LYS A 135 -1.32 34.64 -6.27
CA LYS A 135 -2.44 34.22 -7.14
C LYS A 135 -2.08 32.91 -7.83
N GLY A 136 -3.03 32.33 -8.53
CA GLY A 136 -2.89 31.11 -9.29
C GLY A 136 -3.93 30.05 -8.85
N ASN A 137 -4.16 29.09 -9.70
CA ASN A 137 -5.11 28.03 -9.42
C ASN A 137 -4.45 26.92 -8.61
N VAL A 138 -5.22 26.29 -7.73
CA VAL A 138 -4.81 25.07 -7.05
C VAL A 138 -5.83 23.98 -7.39
N ILE A 139 -5.34 22.88 -7.92
CA ILE A 139 -6.14 21.79 -8.47
C ILE A 139 -5.78 20.48 -7.75
N ALA A 140 -6.75 19.85 -7.11
CA ALA A 140 -6.67 18.46 -6.67
C ALA A 140 -7.31 17.55 -7.73
N VAL A 141 -6.65 16.46 -8.10
CA VAL A 141 -7.19 15.42 -8.99
C VAL A 141 -7.35 14.15 -8.17
N ILE A 142 -8.58 13.73 -7.93
CA ILE A 142 -8.88 12.56 -7.09
C ILE A 142 -9.76 11.57 -7.84
N GLY A 143 -9.43 10.27 -7.76
CA GLY A 143 -10.26 9.19 -8.29
C GLY A 143 -11.47 8.90 -7.40
N ASP A 144 -12.53 8.39 -8.01
CA ASP A 144 -13.75 7.98 -7.30
C ASP A 144 -13.47 6.94 -6.20
N GLY A 145 -12.59 5.97 -6.42
CA GLY A 145 -12.19 5.01 -5.40
C GLY A 145 -11.58 5.67 -4.15
N SER A 146 -10.74 6.69 -4.34
CA SER A 146 -10.07 7.42 -3.25
C SER A 146 -11.03 8.29 -2.43
N LEU A 147 -12.21 8.64 -2.96
CA LEU A 147 -13.22 9.38 -2.23
C LEU A 147 -13.79 8.61 -1.02
N SER A 148 -13.61 7.29 -0.94
CA SER A 148 -14.07 6.50 0.23
C SER A 148 -13.19 6.66 1.46
N GLY A 149 -11.99 7.23 1.33
CA GLY A 149 -11.10 7.46 2.48
C GLY A 149 -11.55 8.61 3.37
N GLY A 150 -11.39 8.46 4.69
CA GLY A 150 -11.80 9.47 5.67
C GLY A 150 -11.16 10.82 5.42
N GLU A 151 -9.85 10.86 5.15
CA GLU A 151 -9.12 12.11 4.86
C GLU A 151 -9.66 12.86 3.64
N ALA A 152 -10.17 12.13 2.62
CA ALA A 152 -10.82 12.78 1.47
C ALA A 152 -12.12 13.50 1.88
N PHE A 153 -12.94 12.90 2.76
CA PHE A 153 -14.12 13.55 3.32
C PHE A 153 -13.76 14.78 4.18
N GLU A 154 -12.77 14.67 5.03
CA GLU A 154 -12.25 15.78 5.85
C GLU A 154 -11.72 16.92 4.97
N GLY A 155 -10.98 16.58 3.90
CA GLY A 155 -10.48 17.56 2.94
C GLY A 155 -11.60 18.25 2.16
N LEU A 156 -12.66 17.54 1.77
CA LEU A 156 -13.84 18.12 1.11
C LEU A 156 -14.65 19.01 2.04
N ASP A 157 -14.81 18.61 3.31
CA ASP A 157 -15.49 19.41 4.34
C ASP A 157 -14.76 20.73 4.57
N TYR A 158 -13.45 20.67 4.76
CA TYR A 158 -12.61 21.89 4.88
C TYR A 158 -12.65 22.75 3.61
N ALA A 159 -12.67 22.15 2.42
CA ALA A 159 -12.75 22.88 1.16
C ALA A 159 -14.00 23.75 1.08
N GLY A 160 -15.13 23.32 1.65
CA GLY A 160 -16.38 24.09 1.73
C GLY A 160 -16.26 25.40 2.50
N GLU A 161 -15.29 25.49 3.44
CA GLU A 161 -15.03 26.73 4.22
C GLU A 161 -13.87 27.57 3.66
N LEU A 162 -13.13 27.06 2.68
CA LEU A 162 -11.88 27.69 2.23
C LEU A 162 -12.08 29.07 1.62
N GLY A 163 -13.20 29.31 0.93
CA GLY A 163 -13.62 30.63 0.42
C GLY A 163 -12.66 31.28 -0.56
N THR A 164 -11.87 30.49 -1.30
CA THR A 164 -10.88 30.96 -2.27
C THR A 164 -10.79 30.00 -3.45
N ASN A 165 -9.99 30.32 -4.46
CA ASN A 165 -9.77 29.43 -5.60
C ASN A 165 -9.26 28.08 -5.16
N PHE A 166 -10.07 27.05 -5.38
CA PHE A 166 -9.71 25.66 -5.20
C PHE A 166 -10.55 24.76 -6.12
N ILE A 167 -9.91 24.03 -7.00
CA ILE A 167 -10.58 23.20 -8.01
C ILE A 167 -10.33 21.73 -7.67
N ILE A 168 -11.40 20.96 -7.50
CA ILE A 168 -11.32 19.53 -7.20
C ILE A 168 -11.86 18.75 -8.40
N VAL A 169 -10.96 18.08 -9.13
CA VAL A 169 -11.33 17.25 -10.28
C VAL A 169 -11.56 15.82 -9.78
N VAL A 170 -12.82 15.41 -9.76
CA VAL A 170 -13.22 14.04 -9.43
C VAL A 170 -13.24 13.20 -10.70
N ASN A 171 -12.28 12.29 -10.83
CA ASN A 171 -12.22 11.33 -11.94
C ASN A 171 -13.05 10.09 -11.58
N ASP A 172 -14.28 10.04 -12.07
CA ASP A 172 -15.20 8.93 -11.87
C ASP A 172 -15.16 7.96 -13.05
N ASN A 173 -14.62 6.78 -12.83
CA ASN A 173 -14.59 5.68 -13.80
C ASN A 173 -15.27 4.41 -13.27
N GLN A 174 -15.98 4.54 -12.14
CA GLN A 174 -16.78 3.51 -11.46
C GLN A 174 -15.95 2.33 -10.90
N MET A 175 -14.65 2.54 -10.72
CA MET A 175 -13.74 1.49 -10.24
C MET A 175 -12.65 2.08 -9.33
N SER A 176 -12.41 1.39 -8.23
CA SER A 176 -11.15 1.44 -7.48
C SER A 176 -10.12 0.49 -8.13
N ILE A 177 -9.38 -0.32 -7.35
CA ILE A 177 -8.69 -1.51 -7.89
C ILE A 177 -9.78 -2.49 -8.34
N ALA A 178 -10.65 -2.93 -7.42
CA ALA A 178 -11.87 -3.69 -7.69
C ALA A 178 -13.08 -2.75 -7.82
N GLU A 179 -14.30 -3.30 -7.70
CA GLU A 179 -15.55 -2.54 -7.69
C GLU A 179 -15.64 -1.60 -6.48
N ASN A 180 -16.30 -0.48 -6.66
CA ASN A 180 -16.54 0.49 -5.60
C ASN A 180 -17.66 0.05 -4.65
N HIS A 181 -17.49 0.24 -3.35
CA HIS A 181 -18.44 -0.08 -2.31
C HIS A 181 -18.79 1.14 -1.44
N GLY A 182 -20.08 1.28 -1.08
CA GLY A 182 -20.56 2.31 -0.16
C GLY A 182 -21.65 3.21 -0.74
N GLY A 183 -22.31 3.97 0.15
CA GLY A 183 -23.45 4.83 -0.18
C GLY A 183 -23.10 6.01 -1.07
N LEU A 184 -21.85 6.51 -1.01
CA LEU A 184 -21.34 7.57 -1.86
C LEU A 184 -21.49 7.23 -3.35
N TYR A 185 -21.19 6.00 -3.74
CA TYR A 185 -21.18 5.56 -5.15
C TYR A 185 -22.59 5.51 -5.75
N ARG A 186 -23.63 5.32 -4.93
CA ARG A 186 -25.01 5.49 -5.37
C ARG A 186 -25.27 6.94 -5.77
N ASN A 187 -24.79 7.90 -4.98
CA ASN A 187 -24.96 9.31 -5.33
C ASN A 187 -24.15 9.69 -6.56
N LEU A 188 -22.90 9.21 -6.71
CA LEU A 188 -22.12 9.40 -7.95
C LEU A 188 -22.85 8.82 -9.16
N GLN A 189 -23.47 7.65 -9.04
CA GLN A 189 -24.29 7.06 -10.10
C GLN A 189 -25.48 7.95 -10.46
N GLU A 190 -26.25 8.42 -9.47
CA GLU A 190 -27.37 9.34 -9.70
C GLU A 190 -26.93 10.64 -10.37
N LEU A 191 -25.77 11.16 -10.01
CA LEU A 191 -25.16 12.33 -10.65
C LEU A 191 -24.79 12.06 -12.11
N ARG A 192 -24.22 10.89 -12.42
CA ARG A 192 -23.93 10.51 -13.82
C ARG A 192 -25.21 10.34 -14.63
N GLU A 193 -26.18 9.58 -14.13
CA GLU A 193 -27.45 9.30 -14.81
C GLU A 193 -28.29 10.58 -15.08
N SER A 194 -28.23 11.54 -14.16
CA SER A 194 -28.90 12.83 -14.27
C SER A 194 -28.07 13.90 -14.96
N GLN A 195 -26.88 13.57 -15.47
CA GLN A 195 -25.92 14.53 -16.03
C GLN A 195 -25.68 15.74 -15.08
N GLY A 196 -25.49 15.43 -13.79
CA GLY A 196 -25.18 16.40 -12.76
C GLY A 196 -26.35 17.19 -12.21
N THR A 197 -27.58 16.94 -12.66
CA THR A 197 -28.78 17.72 -12.27
C THR A 197 -29.53 17.13 -11.07
N CYS A 198 -29.14 15.96 -10.57
CA CYS A 198 -29.76 15.34 -9.39
C CYS A 198 -29.80 16.33 -8.21
N PRO A 199 -30.98 16.56 -7.59
CA PRO A 199 -31.09 17.48 -6.46
C PRO A 199 -30.34 16.99 -5.21
N CYS A 200 -30.18 15.67 -5.05
CA CYS A 200 -29.28 15.09 -4.05
C CYS A 200 -27.86 15.09 -4.62
N ASN A 201 -27.03 16.02 -4.17
CA ASN A 201 -25.66 16.15 -4.60
C ASN A 201 -24.76 16.31 -3.36
N PHE A 202 -23.97 15.28 -3.10
CA PHE A 202 -23.05 15.21 -1.96
C PHE A 202 -22.10 16.42 -1.90
N PHE A 203 -21.53 16.82 -3.04
CA PHE A 203 -20.57 17.94 -3.08
C PHE A 203 -21.25 19.27 -2.78
N LYS A 204 -22.43 19.50 -3.33
CA LYS A 204 -23.22 20.72 -3.03
C LYS A 204 -23.66 20.77 -1.57
N ALA A 205 -23.94 19.61 -0.96
CA ALA A 205 -24.30 19.54 0.45
C ALA A 205 -23.15 19.96 1.37
N MET A 206 -21.90 19.83 0.90
CA MET A 206 -20.69 20.33 1.60
C MET A 206 -20.34 21.80 1.26
N GLY A 207 -21.20 22.52 0.55
CA GLY A 207 -20.98 23.93 0.22
C GLY A 207 -20.08 24.17 -1.01
N LEU A 208 -19.82 23.14 -1.80
CA LEU A 208 -18.97 23.23 -2.98
C LEU A 208 -19.80 23.52 -4.24
N ASP A 209 -19.32 24.39 -5.11
CA ASP A 209 -19.85 24.47 -6.47
C ASP A 209 -19.57 23.18 -7.23
N TYR A 210 -20.41 22.88 -8.21
CA TYR A 210 -20.34 21.59 -8.90
C TYR A 210 -20.59 21.72 -10.40
N LEU A 211 -19.70 21.15 -11.19
CA LEU A 211 -19.76 21.04 -12.63
C LEU A 211 -19.57 19.57 -13.05
N TYR A 212 -20.52 19.03 -13.81
CA TYR A 212 -20.44 17.67 -14.36
C TYR A 212 -19.99 17.68 -15.82
N VAL A 213 -19.12 16.73 -16.20
CA VAL A 213 -18.62 16.51 -17.55
C VAL A 213 -18.87 15.06 -17.95
N ASP A 214 -19.91 14.81 -18.72
CA ASP A 214 -20.30 13.46 -19.15
C ASP A 214 -19.24 12.80 -20.05
N GLN A 215 -18.69 13.58 -20.99
CA GLN A 215 -17.66 13.10 -21.91
C GLN A 215 -16.24 13.39 -21.36
N GLY A 216 -15.89 12.75 -20.27
CA GLY A 216 -14.61 12.94 -19.57
C GLY A 216 -13.37 12.43 -20.33
N ASN A 217 -13.57 11.85 -21.50
CA ASN A 217 -12.48 11.51 -22.44
C ASN A 217 -12.62 12.26 -23.79
N ASP A 218 -13.35 13.37 -23.83
CA ASP A 218 -13.34 14.32 -24.95
C ASP A 218 -12.56 15.58 -24.56
N ILE A 219 -11.46 15.83 -25.26
CA ILE A 219 -10.57 16.97 -24.97
C ILE A 219 -11.33 18.30 -25.05
N GLY A 220 -12.28 18.40 -25.98
CA GLY A 220 -13.08 19.61 -26.17
C GLY A 220 -13.97 19.94 -25.00
N SER A 221 -14.68 18.95 -24.50
CA SER A 221 -15.56 19.07 -23.34
C SER A 221 -14.77 19.41 -22.09
N LEU A 222 -13.63 18.76 -21.91
CA LEU A 222 -12.74 18.99 -20.76
C LEU A 222 -12.14 20.39 -20.77
N ILE A 223 -11.58 20.85 -21.89
CA ILE A 223 -11.03 22.23 -22.01
C ILE A 223 -12.14 23.25 -21.70
N SER A 224 -13.33 23.05 -22.25
CA SER A 224 -14.46 23.96 -22.01
C SER A 224 -14.88 24.00 -20.54
N ALA A 225 -14.85 22.85 -19.85
CA ALA A 225 -15.16 22.76 -18.44
C ALA A 225 -14.07 23.44 -17.58
N PHE A 226 -12.80 23.15 -17.82
CA PHE A 226 -11.68 23.73 -17.07
C PHE A 226 -11.56 25.25 -17.29
N GLN A 227 -11.84 25.75 -18.51
CA GLN A 227 -11.92 27.19 -18.78
C GLN A 227 -13.00 27.91 -17.98
N LYS A 228 -14.12 27.25 -17.68
CA LYS A 228 -15.20 27.83 -16.87
C LYS A 228 -14.82 27.99 -15.39
N VAL A 229 -13.94 27.12 -14.88
CA VAL A 229 -13.54 27.13 -13.47
C VAL A 229 -12.15 27.73 -13.24
N LYS A 230 -11.42 28.04 -14.32
CA LYS A 230 -10.14 28.73 -14.21
C LYS A 230 -10.34 30.10 -13.57
N ASP A 231 -9.46 30.44 -12.62
CA ASP A 231 -9.45 31.71 -11.89
C ASP A 231 -10.75 32.00 -11.09
N ILE A 232 -11.56 30.96 -10.82
CA ILE A 232 -12.72 31.06 -9.94
C ILE A 232 -12.25 31.47 -8.52
N ASP A 233 -13.05 32.22 -7.77
CA ASP A 233 -12.70 32.76 -6.46
C ASP A 233 -13.27 31.96 -5.27
N HIS A 234 -13.79 30.79 -5.51
CA HIS A 234 -14.39 29.88 -4.54
C HIS A 234 -14.12 28.41 -4.90
N PRO A 235 -14.32 27.45 -3.98
CA PRO A 235 -14.12 26.04 -4.25
C PRO A 235 -15.15 25.46 -5.21
N VAL A 236 -14.69 24.62 -6.14
CA VAL A 236 -15.54 23.95 -7.12
C VAL A 236 -15.11 22.50 -7.36
N VAL A 237 -16.09 21.61 -7.50
CA VAL A 237 -15.88 20.24 -7.96
C VAL A 237 -16.18 20.14 -9.45
N VAL A 238 -15.22 19.64 -10.21
CA VAL A 238 -15.40 19.24 -11.63
C VAL A 238 -15.43 17.71 -11.68
N HIS A 239 -16.63 17.15 -11.77
CA HIS A 239 -16.85 15.72 -11.82
C HIS A 239 -16.80 15.24 -13.28
N ILE A 240 -15.75 14.52 -13.66
CA ILE A 240 -15.54 14.00 -15.02
C ILE A 240 -15.82 12.49 -15.06
N ASN A 241 -16.65 12.05 -16.00
CA ASN A 241 -16.94 10.65 -16.24
C ASN A 241 -15.98 10.08 -17.29
N THR A 242 -15.07 9.18 -16.90
CA THR A 242 -14.02 8.65 -17.77
C THR A 242 -14.11 7.12 -17.92
N LEU A 243 -13.41 6.59 -18.92
CA LEU A 243 -13.30 5.15 -19.16
C LEU A 243 -11.90 4.66 -18.72
N LYS A 244 -11.83 3.89 -17.64
CA LYS A 244 -10.60 3.23 -17.19
C LYS A 244 -10.09 2.27 -18.27
N GLY A 245 -8.81 2.38 -18.65
CA GLY A 245 -8.20 1.52 -19.66
C GLY A 245 -8.51 1.92 -21.12
N LYS A 246 -9.10 3.12 -21.35
CA LYS A 246 -9.52 3.60 -22.67
C LYS A 246 -8.44 3.44 -23.75
N GLY A 247 -8.82 2.83 -24.87
CA GLY A 247 -7.95 2.62 -26.04
C GLY A 247 -7.23 1.27 -26.06
N TYR A 248 -7.45 0.44 -25.03
CA TYR A 248 -6.98 -0.95 -25.04
C TYR A 248 -8.10 -1.89 -24.58
N ARG A 249 -8.69 -2.60 -25.53
CA ARG A 249 -9.90 -3.38 -25.31
C ARG A 249 -9.83 -4.37 -24.12
N PRO A 250 -8.75 -5.13 -23.90
CA PRO A 250 -8.67 -6.01 -22.72
C PRO A 250 -8.79 -5.25 -21.38
N ALA A 251 -8.26 -4.03 -21.30
CA ALA A 251 -8.34 -3.22 -20.08
C ALA A 251 -9.70 -2.52 -19.89
N GLU A 252 -10.41 -2.22 -20.99
CA GLU A 252 -11.78 -1.68 -20.94
C GLU A 252 -12.78 -2.73 -20.48
N GLU A 253 -12.61 -3.98 -20.92
CA GLU A 253 -13.50 -5.12 -20.62
C GLU A 253 -13.21 -5.74 -19.23
N HIS A 254 -11.96 -5.72 -18.77
CA HIS A 254 -11.49 -6.36 -17.54
C HIS A 254 -10.71 -5.38 -16.64
N LYS A 255 -11.39 -4.39 -16.07
CA LYS A 255 -10.77 -3.23 -15.40
C LYS A 255 -9.94 -3.57 -14.16
N GLU A 256 -10.30 -4.60 -13.38
CA GLU A 256 -9.60 -4.98 -12.14
C GLU A 256 -8.18 -5.50 -12.41
N PRO A 257 -7.96 -6.55 -13.24
CA PRO A 257 -6.61 -7.05 -13.52
C PRO A 257 -5.73 -6.03 -14.27
N TRP A 258 -6.33 -5.06 -14.96
CA TRP A 258 -5.63 -4.00 -15.66
C TRP A 258 -5.43 -2.72 -14.85
N HIS A 259 -5.68 -2.75 -13.55
CA HIS A 259 -5.30 -1.62 -12.70
C HIS A 259 -3.77 -1.44 -12.67
N TYR A 260 -3.05 -2.55 -12.45
CA TYR A 260 -1.60 -2.67 -12.54
C TYR A 260 -1.26 -3.91 -13.38
N CYS A 261 -0.32 -3.82 -14.30
CA CYS A 261 0.09 -4.94 -15.13
C CYS A 261 1.58 -5.25 -14.96
N ALA A 262 1.91 -6.55 -14.97
CA ALA A 262 3.27 -7.00 -15.28
C ALA A 262 3.53 -6.87 -16.78
N PRO A 263 4.78 -7.00 -17.28
CA PRO A 263 5.07 -7.06 -18.71
C PRO A 263 4.18 -8.09 -19.44
N PHE A 264 3.61 -7.68 -20.60
CA PHE A 264 2.62 -8.48 -21.31
C PHE A 264 2.78 -8.39 -22.83
N VAL A 265 2.12 -9.30 -23.56
CA VAL A 265 2.07 -9.33 -25.02
C VAL A 265 0.90 -8.46 -25.49
N ILE A 266 1.17 -7.41 -26.27
CA ILE A 266 0.15 -6.40 -26.66
C ILE A 266 -1.05 -7.03 -27.39
N GLU A 267 -0.80 -7.99 -28.29
CA GLU A 267 -1.83 -8.60 -29.13
C GLU A 267 -2.80 -9.48 -28.36
N THR A 268 -2.35 -10.08 -27.25
CA THR A 268 -3.14 -11.05 -26.47
C THR A 268 -3.52 -10.56 -25.09
N GLY A 269 -2.78 -9.61 -24.52
CA GLY A 269 -2.91 -9.18 -23.12
C GLY A 269 -2.34 -10.19 -22.12
N GLU A 270 -1.75 -11.31 -22.57
CA GLU A 270 -1.18 -12.30 -21.66
C GLU A 270 0.16 -11.83 -21.08
N PRO A 271 0.46 -12.12 -19.79
CA PRO A 271 1.77 -11.83 -19.20
C PRO A 271 2.90 -12.49 -20.01
N ARG A 272 3.99 -11.78 -20.25
CA ARG A 272 5.21 -12.32 -20.91
C ARG A 272 5.87 -13.42 -20.08
N HIS A 273 5.82 -13.28 -18.77
CA HIS A 273 6.29 -14.30 -17.84
C HIS A 273 5.10 -14.78 -17.02
N LYS A 274 4.71 -16.02 -17.23
CA LYS A 274 3.72 -16.64 -16.33
C LYS A 274 4.37 -16.79 -14.96
N PRO A 275 3.71 -16.40 -13.86
CA PRO A 275 4.21 -16.72 -12.54
C PRO A 275 4.55 -18.21 -12.48
N GLU A 276 5.71 -18.57 -11.97
CA GLU A 276 6.02 -19.95 -11.67
C GLU A 276 4.91 -20.47 -10.76
N GLY A 277 4.24 -21.52 -11.20
CA GLY A 277 3.13 -22.11 -10.44
C GLY A 277 3.63 -22.56 -9.06
N GLY A 278 3.06 -21.99 -8.02
CA GLY A 278 3.40 -22.26 -6.63
C GLY A 278 2.27 -21.85 -5.70
N GLU A 279 2.40 -22.20 -4.44
CA GLU A 279 1.48 -21.73 -3.42
C GLU A 279 1.78 -20.25 -3.11
N ASP A 280 0.73 -19.45 -2.88
CA ASP A 280 0.84 -18.10 -2.35
C ASP A 280 -0.07 -17.92 -1.13
N TYR A 281 0.36 -17.10 -0.18
CA TYR A 281 -0.37 -16.88 1.07
C TYR A 281 -1.73 -16.22 0.88
N GLY A 282 -1.92 -15.40 -0.15
CA GLY A 282 -3.23 -14.80 -0.45
C GLY A 282 -4.25 -15.87 -0.82
N THR A 283 -3.96 -16.65 -1.86
CA THR A 283 -4.84 -17.76 -2.32
C THR A 283 -5.13 -18.76 -1.21
N LEU A 284 -4.09 -19.19 -0.48
CA LEU A 284 -4.22 -20.12 0.64
C LEU A 284 -5.10 -19.54 1.76
N THR A 285 -4.98 -18.24 2.06
CA THR A 285 -5.80 -17.56 3.07
C THR A 285 -7.26 -17.52 2.66
N ALA A 286 -7.56 -17.14 1.41
CA ALA A 286 -8.94 -17.12 0.92
C ALA A 286 -9.58 -18.51 1.00
N ASP A 287 -8.89 -19.54 0.54
CA ASP A 287 -9.40 -20.92 0.57
C ASP A 287 -9.65 -21.42 1.99
N TYR A 288 -8.74 -21.10 2.90
CA TYR A 288 -8.91 -21.39 4.33
C TYR A 288 -10.12 -20.65 4.93
N LEU A 289 -10.23 -19.36 4.68
CA LEU A 289 -11.35 -18.56 5.22
C LEU A 289 -12.69 -18.98 4.62
N LEU A 290 -12.77 -19.27 3.33
CA LEU A 290 -13.99 -19.81 2.71
C LEU A 290 -14.44 -21.13 3.34
N LYS A 291 -13.49 -21.99 3.70
CA LYS A 291 -13.79 -23.21 4.47
C LYS A 291 -14.35 -22.86 5.83
N LYS A 292 -13.70 -21.96 6.58
CA LYS A 292 -14.16 -21.53 7.92
C LYS A 292 -15.51 -20.83 7.89
N MET A 293 -15.79 -20.02 6.88
CA MET A 293 -17.09 -19.37 6.68
C MET A 293 -18.23 -20.37 6.50
N LYS A 294 -17.97 -21.49 5.83
CA LYS A 294 -18.95 -22.59 5.69
C LYS A 294 -19.20 -23.32 7.02
N GLU A 295 -18.17 -23.42 7.88
CA GLU A 295 -18.24 -24.10 9.17
C GLU A 295 -18.85 -23.18 10.26
N ASP A 296 -18.57 -21.89 10.23
CA ASP A 296 -19.00 -20.91 11.24
C ASP A 296 -19.45 -19.58 10.58
N ARG A 297 -20.76 -19.30 10.65
CA ARG A 297 -21.35 -18.08 10.09
C ARG A 297 -20.87 -16.79 10.73
N ARG A 298 -20.17 -16.85 11.86
CA ARG A 298 -19.58 -15.70 12.54
C ARG A 298 -18.26 -15.24 11.93
N VAL A 299 -17.60 -16.08 11.12
CA VAL A 299 -16.36 -15.72 10.43
C VAL A 299 -16.68 -14.75 9.30
N VAL A 300 -16.00 -13.62 9.25
CA VAL A 300 -16.16 -12.61 8.20
C VAL A 300 -14.78 -12.08 7.77
N GLY A 301 -14.53 -12.08 6.47
CA GLY A 301 -13.36 -11.45 5.86
C GLY A 301 -13.65 -9.98 5.61
N ILE A 302 -12.70 -9.10 5.94
CA ILE A 302 -12.79 -7.65 5.71
C ILE A 302 -11.59 -7.22 4.89
N THR A 303 -11.80 -6.34 3.92
CA THR A 303 -10.75 -5.65 3.17
C THR A 303 -11.06 -4.16 3.03
N ALA A 304 -10.05 -3.37 2.74
CA ALA A 304 -10.17 -1.95 2.47
C ALA A 304 -9.72 -1.63 1.03
N GLY A 305 -10.57 -1.99 0.05
CA GLY A 305 -10.32 -1.75 -1.38
C GLY A 305 -9.25 -2.63 -2.02
N THR A 306 -8.74 -3.64 -1.31
CA THR A 306 -7.66 -4.53 -1.78
C THR A 306 -7.99 -6.01 -1.57
N PRO A 307 -9.11 -6.53 -2.13
CA PRO A 307 -9.56 -7.90 -1.85
C PRO A 307 -8.54 -8.97 -2.24
N THR A 308 -7.76 -8.74 -3.28
CA THR A 308 -6.77 -9.68 -3.80
C THR A 308 -5.57 -9.90 -2.88
N VAL A 309 -5.29 -8.98 -1.92
CA VAL A 309 -4.22 -9.22 -0.93
C VAL A 309 -4.47 -10.45 -0.09
N MET A 310 -5.75 -10.72 0.22
CA MET A 310 -6.21 -11.93 0.91
C MET A 310 -6.57 -13.06 -0.05
N GLY A 311 -6.32 -12.92 -1.37
CA GLY A 311 -6.68 -13.88 -2.40
C GLY A 311 -8.17 -13.96 -2.72
N PHE A 312 -8.99 -13.00 -2.32
CA PHE A 312 -10.41 -12.92 -2.65
C PHE A 312 -10.60 -12.34 -4.05
N THR A 313 -10.46 -13.19 -5.05
CA THR A 313 -10.88 -12.93 -6.43
C THR A 313 -12.38 -12.74 -6.52
N GLU A 314 -12.90 -12.24 -7.64
CA GLU A 314 -14.33 -11.96 -7.82
C GLU A 314 -15.21 -13.19 -7.50
N ASP A 315 -14.87 -14.36 -8.02
CA ASP A 315 -15.57 -15.63 -7.76
C ASP A 315 -15.54 -16.02 -6.28
N LYS A 316 -14.43 -15.79 -5.57
CA LYS A 316 -14.31 -16.07 -4.14
C LYS A 316 -15.09 -15.05 -3.30
N ARG A 317 -15.16 -13.77 -3.72
CA ARG A 317 -16.03 -12.78 -3.10
C ARG A 317 -17.50 -13.16 -3.22
N GLN A 318 -17.91 -13.60 -4.42
CA GLN A 318 -19.27 -14.11 -4.65
C GLN A 318 -19.57 -15.37 -3.81
N ALA A 319 -18.63 -16.30 -3.69
CA ALA A 319 -18.77 -17.49 -2.88
C ALA A 319 -18.87 -17.21 -1.37
N ALA A 320 -18.19 -16.21 -0.87
CA ALA A 320 -18.26 -15.76 0.53
C ALA A 320 -19.57 -15.01 0.84
N GLY A 321 -20.12 -14.31 -0.15
CA GLY A 321 -21.35 -13.54 -0.02
C GLY A 321 -21.28 -12.53 1.12
N TYR A 322 -22.28 -12.49 2.01
CA TYR A 322 -22.34 -11.51 3.11
C TYR A 322 -21.26 -11.70 4.19
N GLN A 323 -20.51 -12.79 4.17
CA GLN A 323 -19.36 -13.02 5.06
C GLN A 323 -18.06 -12.40 4.53
N PHE A 324 -18.11 -11.70 3.41
CA PHE A 324 -17.02 -10.86 2.92
C PHE A 324 -17.47 -9.41 2.81
N VAL A 325 -16.68 -8.50 3.37
CA VAL A 325 -16.99 -7.06 3.39
C VAL A 325 -15.81 -6.30 2.83
N ASP A 326 -16.03 -5.56 1.74
CA ASP A 326 -15.12 -4.53 1.28
C ASP A 326 -15.67 -3.16 1.73
N VAL A 327 -14.90 -2.43 2.50
CA VAL A 327 -15.30 -1.12 3.03
C VAL A 327 -14.90 0.05 2.11
N GLY A 328 -14.35 -0.24 0.94
CA GLY A 328 -13.64 0.76 0.13
C GLY A 328 -12.27 1.08 0.72
N ILE A 329 -11.62 2.14 0.25
CA ILE A 329 -10.29 2.53 0.76
C ILE A 329 -10.48 3.28 2.09
N ALA A 330 -10.73 2.53 3.16
CA ALA A 330 -11.09 3.05 4.47
C ALA A 330 -10.57 2.12 5.60
N GLU A 331 -9.26 2.05 5.75
CA GLU A 331 -8.58 1.15 6.70
C GLU A 331 -8.97 1.45 8.14
N GLU A 332 -9.15 2.73 8.50
CA GLU A 332 -9.60 3.18 9.82
C GLU A 332 -10.99 2.59 10.15
N HIS A 333 -11.91 2.70 9.19
CA HIS A 333 -13.24 2.11 9.32
C HIS A 333 -13.19 0.59 9.41
N ALA A 334 -12.32 -0.06 8.63
CA ALA A 334 -12.15 -1.53 8.66
C ALA A 334 -11.77 -2.04 10.06
N VAL A 335 -10.82 -1.37 10.73
CA VAL A 335 -10.41 -1.72 12.10
C VAL A 335 -11.55 -1.50 13.11
N ALA A 336 -12.21 -0.34 13.05
CA ALA A 336 -13.34 -0.04 13.94
C ALA A 336 -14.51 -1.01 13.71
N LEU A 337 -14.83 -1.34 12.46
CA LEU A 337 -15.84 -2.33 12.08
C LEU A 337 -15.48 -3.72 12.63
N ALA A 338 -14.23 -4.16 12.44
CA ALA A 338 -13.76 -5.43 12.97
C ALA A 338 -13.90 -5.50 14.50
N SER A 339 -13.54 -4.41 15.20
CA SER A 339 -13.76 -4.30 16.65
C SER A 339 -15.24 -4.45 17.03
N GLY A 340 -16.14 -3.75 16.32
CA GLY A 340 -17.59 -3.85 16.56
C GLY A 340 -18.14 -5.26 16.31
N ILE A 341 -17.72 -5.91 15.23
CA ILE A 341 -18.12 -7.29 14.90
C ILE A 341 -17.65 -8.26 15.99
N ALA A 342 -16.37 -8.13 16.42
CA ALA A 342 -15.81 -8.96 17.49
C ALA A 342 -16.57 -8.76 18.81
N LYS A 343 -16.90 -7.52 19.16
CA LYS A 343 -17.70 -7.18 20.35
C LYS A 343 -19.09 -7.81 20.32
N ALA A 344 -19.67 -7.96 19.14
CA ALA A 344 -20.97 -8.62 18.93
C ALA A 344 -20.87 -10.16 18.89
N GLY A 345 -19.68 -10.74 19.09
CA GLY A 345 -19.44 -12.19 19.07
C GLY A 345 -19.16 -12.76 17.68
N GLY A 346 -18.93 -11.92 16.67
CA GLY A 346 -18.41 -12.31 15.37
C GLY A 346 -16.91 -12.60 15.42
N LYS A 347 -16.39 -13.16 14.33
CA LYS A 347 -14.97 -13.51 14.16
C LYS A 347 -14.41 -12.79 12.91
N PRO A 348 -14.13 -11.50 13.01
CA PRO A 348 -13.62 -10.73 11.89
C PRO A 348 -12.15 -11.04 11.61
N VAL A 349 -11.83 -11.12 10.33
CA VAL A 349 -10.46 -11.22 9.81
C VAL A 349 -10.24 -10.08 8.82
N PHE A 350 -9.46 -9.08 9.20
CA PHE A 350 -9.12 -7.95 8.35
C PHE A 350 -7.75 -8.18 7.72
N GLY A 351 -7.70 -8.27 6.39
CA GLY A 351 -6.46 -8.39 5.63
C GLY A 351 -6.07 -7.07 4.98
N VAL A 352 -4.80 -6.67 5.17
CA VAL A 352 -4.30 -5.37 4.74
C VAL A 352 -2.80 -5.45 4.43
N TYR A 353 -2.32 -4.62 3.50
CA TYR A 353 -0.88 -4.45 3.28
C TYR A 353 -0.22 -3.75 4.47
N SER A 354 1.01 -4.17 4.78
CA SER A 354 1.83 -3.60 5.85
C SER A 354 1.96 -2.07 5.76
N THR A 355 2.11 -1.53 4.54
CA THR A 355 2.19 -0.09 4.33
C THR A 355 0.86 0.64 4.59
N PHE A 356 -0.30 0.00 4.32
CA PHE A 356 -1.60 0.67 4.46
C PHE A 356 -2.15 0.64 5.89
N ILE A 357 -1.80 -0.37 6.71
CA ILE A 357 -2.25 -0.44 8.11
C ILE A 357 -1.77 0.75 8.94
N GLN A 358 -0.70 1.43 8.55
CA GLN A 358 -0.17 2.60 9.28
C GLN A 358 -1.20 3.74 9.38
N ARG A 359 -2.15 3.84 8.43
CA ARG A 359 -3.23 4.82 8.45
C ARG A 359 -4.17 4.64 9.63
N ALA A 360 -4.32 3.41 10.12
CA ALA A 360 -5.29 3.03 11.14
C ALA A 360 -4.70 2.91 12.56
N TYR A 361 -3.57 3.55 12.86
CA TYR A 361 -2.90 3.43 14.15
C TYR A 361 -3.80 3.81 15.33
N ASP A 362 -4.55 4.91 15.22
CA ASP A 362 -5.48 5.36 16.28
C ASP A 362 -6.58 4.31 16.52
N GLN A 363 -7.19 3.79 15.47
CA GLN A 363 -8.26 2.79 15.57
C GLN A 363 -7.75 1.45 16.11
N LEU A 364 -6.52 1.05 15.77
CA LEU A 364 -5.85 -0.10 16.37
C LEU A 364 -5.68 0.09 17.88
N SER A 365 -5.27 1.27 18.31
CA SER A 365 -5.07 1.61 19.71
C SER A 365 -6.39 1.79 20.46
N GLN A 366 -7.24 2.70 19.99
CA GLN A 366 -8.43 3.18 20.72
C GLN A 366 -9.65 2.28 20.51
N ASP A 367 -9.97 1.94 19.25
CA ASP A 367 -11.19 1.20 18.98
C ASP A 367 -11.03 -0.30 19.23
N LEU A 368 -9.83 -0.84 18.99
CA LEU A 368 -9.59 -2.28 19.08
C LEU A 368 -8.88 -2.68 20.38
N CYS A 369 -7.66 -2.18 20.64
CA CYS A 369 -6.80 -2.73 21.68
C CYS A 369 -7.16 -2.31 23.11
N ILE A 370 -7.59 -1.06 23.33
CA ILE A 370 -8.05 -0.61 24.65
C ILE A 370 -9.31 -1.38 25.07
N ASN A 371 -10.13 -1.77 24.10
CA ASN A 371 -11.36 -2.55 24.29
C ASN A 371 -11.10 -4.07 24.36
N ARG A 372 -9.89 -4.53 24.02
CA ARG A 372 -9.52 -5.96 23.97
C ARG A 372 -10.48 -6.82 23.14
N ASN A 373 -11.05 -6.27 22.07
CA ASN A 373 -11.96 -7.04 21.23
C ASN A 373 -11.17 -8.05 20.36
N PRO A 374 -11.58 -9.32 20.31
CA PRO A 374 -10.80 -10.39 19.68
C PRO A 374 -10.98 -10.41 18.15
N ALA A 375 -10.47 -9.40 17.47
CA ALA A 375 -10.37 -9.36 16.02
C ALA A 375 -9.02 -9.88 15.55
N THR A 376 -8.98 -10.49 14.37
CA THR A 376 -7.75 -10.95 13.70
C THR A 376 -7.39 -9.96 12.59
N LEU A 377 -6.13 -9.52 12.55
CA LEU A 377 -5.57 -8.70 11.48
C LEU A 377 -4.49 -9.53 10.76
N LEU A 378 -4.54 -9.58 9.46
CA LEU A 378 -3.52 -10.21 8.62
C LEU A 378 -2.72 -9.11 7.93
N VAL A 379 -1.47 -8.93 8.37
CA VAL A 379 -0.56 -7.90 7.84
C VAL A 379 0.26 -8.54 6.74
N PHE A 380 -0.14 -8.29 5.50
CA PHE A 380 0.52 -8.84 4.33
C PHE A 380 1.72 -8.00 3.89
N TRP A 381 2.69 -8.65 3.31
CA TRP A 381 3.87 -8.05 2.68
C TRP A 381 4.78 -7.29 3.66
N GLY A 382 4.70 -7.59 4.96
CA GLY A 382 5.65 -7.06 5.94
C GLY A 382 7.06 -7.62 5.69
N SER A 383 7.90 -6.91 4.92
CA SER A 383 9.26 -7.36 4.59
C SER A 383 10.06 -6.24 3.92
N LEU A 384 11.38 -6.28 4.11
CA LEU A 384 12.37 -5.48 3.38
C LEU A 384 12.39 -5.78 1.88
N SER A 385 11.89 -6.95 1.49
CA SER A 385 11.90 -7.43 0.10
C SER A 385 10.55 -7.32 -0.60
N ALA A 386 9.52 -6.75 0.04
CA ALA A 386 8.16 -6.77 -0.48
C ALA A 386 7.92 -5.73 -1.58
N MET A 387 8.21 -4.47 -1.29
CA MET A 387 8.08 -3.34 -2.22
C MET A 387 9.29 -2.41 -2.05
N ASN A 388 9.77 -1.85 -3.15
CA ASN A 388 10.97 -1.02 -3.18
C ASN A 388 10.71 0.44 -3.58
N ASP A 389 9.46 0.86 -3.73
CA ASP A 389 9.09 2.25 -3.93
C ASP A 389 8.91 2.97 -2.59
N VAL A 390 9.44 4.18 -2.45
CA VAL A 390 9.43 4.94 -1.20
C VAL A 390 8.03 5.17 -0.63
N THR A 391 7.02 5.24 -1.48
CA THR A 391 5.63 5.48 -1.06
C THR A 391 4.94 4.21 -0.54
N HIS A 392 5.54 3.03 -0.77
CA HIS A 392 4.93 1.73 -0.45
C HIS A 392 5.84 0.82 0.39
N LEU A 393 6.84 1.37 1.09
CA LEU A 393 7.73 0.58 1.95
C LEU A 393 6.95 -0.22 3.01
N CYS A 394 7.20 -1.52 3.06
CA CYS A 394 6.40 -2.48 3.84
C CYS A 394 7.12 -3.01 5.09
N PHE A 395 8.04 -2.25 5.69
CA PHE A 395 8.89 -2.74 6.78
C PHE A 395 8.90 -1.87 8.05
N PHE A 396 7.90 -0.98 8.19
CA PHE A 396 7.70 -0.17 9.39
C PHE A 396 6.61 -0.73 10.34
N ASP A 397 5.99 -1.84 9.99
CA ASP A 397 4.88 -2.44 10.73
C ASP A 397 5.27 -2.98 12.11
N ILE A 398 6.50 -3.52 12.25
CA ILE A 398 6.99 -4.06 13.53
C ILE A 398 6.96 -2.98 14.62
N PRO A 399 7.65 -1.84 14.49
CA PRO A 399 7.59 -0.79 15.51
C PRO A 399 6.20 -0.17 15.65
N LEU A 400 5.47 -0.01 14.54
CA LEU A 400 4.15 0.61 14.53
C LEU A 400 3.15 -0.17 15.39
N ILE A 401 2.99 -1.46 15.13
CA ILE A 401 1.97 -2.31 15.75
C ILE A 401 2.42 -2.80 17.13
N SER A 402 3.69 -3.13 17.27
CA SER A 402 4.19 -3.76 18.49
C SER A 402 4.29 -2.84 19.71
N ASN A 403 4.12 -1.52 19.54
CA ASN A 403 4.08 -0.60 20.66
C ASN A 403 2.67 -0.37 21.24
N ILE A 404 1.63 -0.93 20.59
CA ILE A 404 0.25 -0.78 21.06
C ILE A 404 -0.04 -1.78 22.20
N PRO A 405 -0.44 -1.31 23.39
CA PRO A 405 -0.75 -2.20 24.50
C PRO A 405 -1.91 -3.15 24.17
N ASN A 406 -1.91 -4.35 24.74
CA ASN A 406 -2.89 -5.41 24.54
C ASN A 406 -2.90 -6.06 23.15
N MET A 407 -2.20 -5.52 22.16
CA MET A 407 -2.04 -6.18 20.86
C MET A 407 -1.12 -7.40 21.00
N ILE A 408 -1.56 -8.53 20.47
CA ILE A 408 -0.68 -9.67 20.19
C ILE A 408 -0.27 -9.60 18.73
N TYR A 409 1.04 -9.50 18.47
CA TYR A 409 1.54 -9.49 17.10
C TYR A 409 2.45 -10.70 16.88
N LEU A 410 2.02 -11.60 16.01
CA LEU A 410 2.64 -12.89 15.72
C LEU A 410 3.40 -12.84 14.39
N ALA A 411 4.53 -13.54 14.31
CA ALA A 411 5.34 -13.68 13.11
C ALA A 411 5.65 -15.16 12.84
N PRO A 412 4.83 -15.85 12.04
CA PRO A 412 5.06 -17.24 11.67
C PRO A 412 6.26 -17.38 10.74
N THR A 413 6.97 -18.51 10.86
CA THR A 413 8.17 -18.85 10.07
C THR A 413 7.86 -19.71 8.84
N CYS A 414 6.65 -20.29 8.76
CA CYS A 414 6.23 -21.21 7.71
C CYS A 414 4.70 -21.28 7.60
N LYS A 415 4.22 -21.92 6.54
CA LYS A 415 2.79 -22.08 6.22
C LYS A 415 2.00 -22.71 7.36
N GLU A 416 2.50 -23.81 7.91
CA GLU A 416 1.80 -24.56 8.94
C GLU A 416 1.69 -23.75 10.24
N GLU A 417 2.71 -22.98 10.58
CA GLU A 417 2.69 -22.07 11.73
C GLU A 417 1.73 -20.90 11.50
N TYR A 418 1.69 -20.35 10.28
CA TYR A 418 0.73 -19.29 9.91
C TYR A 418 -0.72 -19.74 10.11
N PHE A 419 -1.07 -20.92 9.61
CA PHE A 419 -2.43 -21.42 9.77
C PHE A 419 -2.73 -21.87 11.20
N ALA A 420 -1.76 -22.36 11.95
CA ALA A 420 -1.93 -22.65 13.38
C ALA A 420 -2.21 -21.38 14.19
N MET A 421 -1.50 -20.30 13.91
CA MET A 421 -1.73 -18.98 14.52
C MET A 421 -3.09 -18.40 14.15
N LEU A 422 -3.49 -18.50 12.87
CA LEU A 422 -4.79 -18.04 12.39
C LEU A 422 -5.94 -18.85 13.00
N GLU A 423 -5.80 -20.17 13.08
CA GLU A 423 -6.77 -21.05 13.73
C GLU A 423 -6.93 -20.70 15.21
N TRP A 424 -5.82 -20.54 15.93
CA TRP A 424 -5.83 -20.13 17.32
C TRP A 424 -6.49 -18.75 17.51
N SER A 425 -6.14 -17.78 16.67
CA SER A 425 -6.71 -16.43 16.71
C SER A 425 -8.24 -16.44 16.54
N LEU A 426 -8.77 -17.29 15.66
CA LEU A 426 -10.22 -17.43 15.45
C LEU A 426 -10.97 -18.13 16.60
N HIS A 427 -10.26 -18.81 17.52
CA HIS A 427 -10.86 -19.57 18.61
C HIS A 427 -10.72 -18.92 19.99
N GLN A 428 -9.73 -18.05 20.19
CA GLN A 428 -9.57 -17.29 21.42
C GLN A 428 -10.55 -16.09 21.44
N ASN A 429 -10.89 -15.58 22.64
CA ASN A 429 -11.88 -14.51 22.85
C ASN A 429 -11.36 -13.38 23.76
N GLU A 430 -10.04 -13.25 23.93
CA GLU A 430 -9.46 -12.39 24.97
C GLU A 430 -8.65 -11.22 24.37
N HIS A 431 -8.12 -11.39 23.16
CA HIS A 431 -7.10 -10.47 22.64
C HIS A 431 -7.33 -10.11 21.18
N PRO A 432 -7.06 -8.85 20.79
CA PRO A 432 -6.81 -8.52 19.38
C PRO A 432 -5.48 -9.15 18.94
N VAL A 433 -5.47 -9.79 17.78
CA VAL A 433 -4.32 -10.51 17.23
C VAL A 433 -3.99 -9.98 15.86
N ALA A 434 -2.75 -9.55 15.65
CA ALA A 434 -2.18 -9.32 14.34
C ALA A 434 -1.25 -10.49 13.99
N ILE A 435 -1.26 -10.93 12.74
CA ILE A 435 -0.35 -11.95 12.19
C ILE A 435 0.37 -11.35 11.01
N ARG A 436 1.69 -11.30 11.07
CA ARG A 436 2.57 -10.85 10.01
C ARG A 436 2.74 -11.97 9.00
N VAL A 437 1.99 -11.89 7.89
CA VAL A 437 2.00 -12.95 6.87
C VAL A 437 3.37 -12.99 6.20
N PRO A 438 4.04 -14.18 6.11
CA PRO A 438 5.37 -14.26 5.51
C PRO A 438 5.40 -13.78 4.06
N ALA A 439 6.42 -13.01 3.69
CA ALA A 439 6.55 -12.37 2.38
C ALA A 439 7.67 -12.99 1.50
N ASN A 440 8.40 -13.98 2.01
CA ASN A 440 9.54 -14.63 1.35
C ASN A 440 9.16 -15.95 0.62
N GLY A 441 7.92 -16.02 0.12
CA GLY A 441 7.36 -17.24 -0.48
C GLY A 441 6.80 -18.21 0.56
N VAL A 442 6.16 -19.27 0.10
CA VAL A 442 5.57 -20.28 0.98
C VAL A 442 6.62 -21.33 1.35
N ILE A 443 6.99 -21.35 2.62
CA ILE A 443 7.91 -22.31 3.20
C ILE A 443 7.12 -23.32 4.03
N HIS A 444 7.38 -24.60 3.84
CA HIS A 444 6.77 -25.68 4.62
C HIS A 444 7.58 -26.04 5.85
N ALA A 445 6.90 -26.38 6.94
CA ALA A 445 7.55 -26.82 8.15
C ALA A 445 8.26 -28.18 7.97
N ASN A 446 9.48 -28.26 8.45
CA ASN A 446 10.23 -29.51 8.59
C ASN A 446 10.23 -30.03 10.04
N ARG A 447 9.39 -29.45 10.90
CA ARG A 447 9.26 -29.74 12.34
C ARG A 447 7.79 -29.76 12.76
N LYS A 448 7.52 -30.29 13.93
CA LYS A 448 6.19 -30.21 14.54
C LYS A 448 5.89 -28.76 14.94
N ILE A 449 4.74 -28.25 14.57
CA ILE A 449 4.28 -26.91 14.90
C ILE A 449 3.31 -26.96 16.09
N ASP A 450 3.46 -26.04 17.01
CA ASP A 450 2.50 -25.81 18.09
C ASP A 450 1.15 -25.30 17.52
N THR A 451 0.08 -25.63 18.21
CA THR A 451 -1.29 -25.19 17.83
C THR A 451 -1.93 -24.27 18.87
N ASP A 452 -1.27 -24.08 20.02
CA ASP A 452 -1.74 -23.19 21.08
C ASP A 452 -0.74 -22.06 21.32
N TYR A 453 -1.23 -20.83 21.17
CA TYR A 453 -0.47 -19.60 21.39
C TYR A 453 -0.98 -18.81 22.61
N GLY A 454 -1.77 -19.44 23.48
CA GLY A 454 -2.33 -18.81 24.69
C GLY A 454 -1.30 -18.55 25.79
N GLN A 455 -0.13 -19.23 25.78
CA GLN A 455 1.00 -18.88 26.63
C GLN A 455 1.76 -17.71 25.98
N LEU A 456 1.27 -16.50 26.20
CA LEU A 456 1.75 -15.29 25.52
C LEU A 456 3.27 -15.10 25.70
N ASN A 457 3.92 -14.67 24.60
CA ASN A 457 5.35 -14.35 24.53
C ASN A 457 6.29 -15.54 24.76
N ARG A 458 5.79 -16.78 24.71
CA ARG A 458 6.64 -17.96 24.82
C ARG A 458 7.33 -18.24 23.50
N TYR A 459 8.67 -18.24 23.53
CA TYR A 459 9.50 -18.54 22.38
C TYR A 459 9.71 -20.06 22.20
N GLU A 460 10.02 -20.47 20.98
CA GLU A 460 10.34 -21.87 20.65
C GLU A 460 11.86 -22.03 20.47
N VAL A 461 12.47 -22.91 21.24
CA VAL A 461 13.86 -23.33 21.01
C VAL A 461 13.85 -24.44 19.97
N VAL A 462 14.16 -24.11 18.72
CA VAL A 462 14.18 -25.07 17.60
C VAL A 462 15.43 -25.95 17.62
N ARG A 463 16.56 -25.36 18.00
CA ARG A 463 17.83 -26.08 18.17
C ARG A 463 18.55 -25.54 19.38
N LYS A 464 19.02 -26.44 20.23
CA LYS A 464 19.85 -26.08 21.39
C LYS A 464 21.32 -26.06 21.00
N GLY A 465 22.05 -25.11 21.54
CA GLY A 465 23.50 -24.95 21.45
C GLY A 465 24.03 -24.19 22.66
N THR A 466 25.19 -23.60 22.52
CA THR A 466 25.86 -22.81 23.58
C THR A 466 26.57 -21.61 22.97
N LYS A 467 27.01 -20.66 23.81
CA LYS A 467 27.77 -19.44 23.50
C LYS A 467 26.96 -18.39 22.72
N VAL A 468 26.26 -18.75 21.64
CA VAL A 468 25.50 -17.83 20.78
C VAL A 468 24.05 -18.29 20.70
N ALA A 469 23.10 -17.38 20.91
CA ALA A 469 21.71 -17.60 20.63
C ALA A 469 21.26 -16.69 19.49
N LEU A 470 20.62 -17.27 18.47
CA LEU A 470 20.03 -16.56 17.33
C LEU A 470 18.51 -16.55 17.51
N LEU A 471 17.94 -15.36 17.69
CA LEU A 471 16.51 -15.11 17.75
C LEU A 471 16.06 -14.61 16.37
N ALA A 472 15.64 -15.53 15.51
CA ALA A 472 15.28 -15.23 14.12
C ALA A 472 13.76 -15.13 13.96
N LEU A 473 13.26 -13.92 13.67
CA LEU A 473 11.84 -13.57 13.68
C LEU A 473 11.20 -13.81 12.31
N GLY A 474 10.12 -14.59 12.28
CA GLY A 474 9.22 -14.74 11.12
C GLY A 474 9.97 -15.12 9.84
N SER A 475 9.81 -14.33 8.77
CA SER A 475 10.43 -14.53 7.46
C SER A 475 11.95 -14.59 7.47
N PHE A 476 12.62 -14.06 8.50
CA PHE A 476 14.08 -14.17 8.66
C PHE A 476 14.54 -15.44 9.39
N PHE A 477 13.64 -16.36 9.72
CA PHE A 477 14.02 -17.62 10.36
C PHE A 477 14.99 -18.46 9.49
N PRO A 478 14.78 -18.64 8.16
CA PRO A 478 15.75 -19.33 7.30
C PRO A 478 17.12 -18.65 7.24
N LEU A 479 17.16 -17.31 7.32
CA LEU A 479 18.42 -16.56 7.40
C LEU A 479 19.19 -16.89 8.69
N GLY A 480 18.46 -17.02 9.81
CA GLY A 480 19.03 -17.46 11.08
C GLY A 480 19.54 -18.91 11.04
N GLU A 481 18.82 -19.82 10.36
CA GLU A 481 19.29 -21.20 10.15
C GLU A 481 20.61 -21.24 9.38
N SER A 482 20.70 -20.46 8.29
CA SER A 482 21.90 -20.37 7.44
C SER A 482 23.09 -19.78 8.20
N ALA A 483 22.88 -18.68 8.94
CA ALA A 483 23.91 -18.07 9.77
C ALA A 483 24.43 -19.03 10.86
N ALA A 484 23.53 -19.77 11.52
CA ALA A 484 23.90 -20.78 12.51
C ALA A 484 24.71 -21.94 11.90
N GLN A 485 24.42 -22.32 10.67
CA GLN A 485 25.19 -23.33 9.96
C GLN A 485 26.61 -22.84 9.65
N ILE A 486 26.77 -21.59 9.20
CA ILE A 486 28.07 -20.97 8.94
C ILE A 486 28.90 -20.87 10.22
N LEU A 487 28.30 -20.48 11.37
CA LEU A 487 28.97 -20.45 12.67
C LEU A 487 29.52 -21.83 13.07
N LYS A 488 28.76 -22.88 12.79
CA LYS A 488 29.19 -24.26 13.02
C LYS A 488 30.36 -24.65 12.12
N GLU A 489 30.28 -24.37 10.84
CA GLU A 489 31.30 -24.75 9.84
C GLU A 489 32.60 -23.98 10.03
N ARG A 490 32.53 -22.67 10.25
CA ARG A 490 33.72 -21.81 10.35
C ARG A 490 34.40 -21.83 11.73
N ALA A 491 33.63 -22.00 12.82
CA ALA A 491 34.13 -21.84 14.17
C ALA A 491 33.77 -22.99 15.13
N GLY A 492 33.06 -24.02 14.66
CA GLY A 492 32.62 -25.12 15.54
C GLY A 492 31.60 -24.72 16.59
N ILE A 493 30.89 -23.58 16.38
CA ILE A 493 29.92 -23.06 17.35
C ILE A 493 28.55 -23.64 17.04
N GLU A 494 28.02 -24.49 17.90
CA GLU A 494 26.62 -24.93 17.87
C GLU A 494 25.76 -23.84 18.51
N ALA A 495 25.22 -22.93 17.69
CA ALA A 495 24.37 -21.87 18.18
C ALA A 495 22.96 -22.38 18.54
N THR A 496 22.37 -21.81 19.60
CA THR A 496 20.96 -22.00 19.92
C THR A 496 20.14 -21.23 18.90
N LEU A 497 19.19 -21.89 18.20
CA LEU A 497 18.27 -21.25 17.27
C LEU A 497 16.87 -21.18 17.88
N ILE A 498 16.34 -19.98 17.95
CA ILE A 498 15.08 -19.65 18.61
C ILE A 498 14.14 -18.98 17.60
N ASN A 499 12.89 -19.47 17.54
CA ASN A 499 11.77 -18.81 16.90
C ASN A 499 11.00 -17.99 17.96
N PRO A 500 11.07 -16.66 17.95
CA PRO A 500 10.36 -15.83 18.93
C PRO A 500 8.85 -15.91 18.82
N ARG A 501 8.29 -16.10 17.63
CA ARG A 501 6.85 -16.15 17.33
C ARG A 501 6.08 -14.87 17.63
N TYR A 502 6.39 -14.17 18.73
CA TYR A 502 5.75 -12.94 19.20
C TYR A 502 6.64 -11.74 18.99
N ILE A 503 6.12 -10.71 18.31
CA ILE A 503 6.81 -9.42 18.12
C ILE A 503 6.61 -8.51 19.36
N THR A 504 5.45 -8.63 20.01
CA THR A 504 4.98 -7.68 21.04
C THR A 504 5.60 -7.88 22.41
N GLY A 505 6.16 -9.04 22.73
CA GLY A 505 6.68 -9.30 24.06
C GLY A 505 7.97 -10.10 24.09
N THR A 506 8.47 -10.37 25.30
CA THR A 506 9.72 -11.10 25.55
C THR A 506 9.47 -12.31 26.44
N ASP A 507 10.11 -13.44 26.13
CA ASP A 507 10.14 -14.64 26.99
C ASP A 507 11.22 -14.47 28.05
N ALA A 508 10.87 -13.82 29.17
CA ALA A 508 11.81 -13.57 30.26
C ALA A 508 12.44 -14.86 30.81
N THR A 509 11.66 -15.94 30.87
CA THR A 509 12.14 -17.23 31.38
C THR A 509 13.24 -17.80 30.50
N LEU A 510 13.04 -17.81 29.19
CA LEU A 510 14.04 -18.30 28.26
C LEU A 510 15.24 -17.36 28.20
N LEU A 511 15.03 -16.05 28.14
CA LEU A 511 16.10 -15.06 28.05
C LEU A 511 17.00 -15.10 29.33
N ASP A 512 16.42 -15.35 30.50
CA ASP A 512 17.20 -15.57 31.73
C ASP A 512 18.00 -16.88 31.67
N ALA A 513 17.42 -17.96 31.16
CA ALA A 513 18.10 -19.24 31.03
C ALA A 513 19.32 -19.15 30.09
N LEU A 514 19.27 -18.35 29.04
CA LEU A 514 20.40 -18.13 28.12
C LEU A 514 21.63 -17.54 28.81
N LYS A 515 21.47 -16.78 29.90
CA LYS A 515 22.59 -16.20 30.64
C LYS A 515 23.55 -17.25 31.28
N THR A 516 23.12 -18.52 31.35
CA THR A 516 23.87 -19.58 31.98
C THR A 516 25.05 -20.08 31.11
N ASP A 517 24.83 -20.18 29.81
CA ASP A 517 25.77 -20.83 28.88
C ASP A 517 25.95 -20.09 27.54
N HIS A 518 25.35 -18.86 27.40
CA HIS A 518 25.53 -17.99 26.27
C HIS A 518 26.22 -16.68 26.67
N VAL A 519 27.00 -16.12 25.77
CA VAL A 519 27.72 -14.84 25.94
C VAL A 519 27.21 -13.78 24.95
N LEU A 520 26.49 -14.22 23.91
CA LEU A 520 25.97 -13.36 22.87
C LEU A 520 24.58 -13.81 22.41
N VAL A 521 23.68 -12.84 22.29
CA VAL A 521 22.35 -12.98 21.66
C VAL A 521 22.34 -12.14 20.41
N ALA A 522 21.97 -12.73 19.28
CA ALA A 522 21.73 -12.02 18.03
C ALA A 522 20.25 -12.10 17.67
N THR A 523 19.66 -10.96 17.31
CA THR A 523 18.27 -10.88 16.82
C THR A 523 18.25 -10.58 15.33
N LEU A 524 17.38 -11.24 14.59
CA LEU A 524 17.19 -11.04 13.17
C LEU A 524 15.72 -10.68 12.93
N GLU A 525 15.47 -9.49 12.38
CA GLU A 525 14.11 -9.02 12.05
C GLU A 525 14.05 -8.45 10.64
N ASP A 526 13.02 -8.84 9.91
CA ASP A 526 12.73 -8.39 8.54
C ASP A 526 11.99 -7.03 8.57
N GLY A 527 12.63 -6.01 9.11
CA GLY A 527 12.09 -4.68 9.38
C GLY A 527 13.17 -3.72 9.83
N VAL A 528 12.76 -2.50 10.24
CA VAL A 528 13.69 -1.49 10.78
C VAL A 528 14.06 -1.80 12.22
N LEU A 529 15.33 -1.48 12.57
CA LEU A 529 15.86 -1.70 13.92
C LEU A 529 15.22 -0.77 14.96
N ASP A 530 15.06 0.51 14.62
CA ASP A 530 14.53 1.53 15.54
C ASP A 530 13.08 1.20 15.97
N GLY A 531 12.87 0.99 17.26
CA GLY A 531 11.59 0.56 17.83
C GLY A 531 11.23 -0.89 17.53
N GLY A 532 12.13 -1.65 16.90
CA GLY A 532 11.93 -3.02 16.44
C GLY A 532 12.00 -4.07 17.55
N PHE A 533 11.97 -5.33 17.12
CA PHE A 533 12.05 -6.49 18.02
C PHE A 533 13.42 -6.57 18.72
N GLY A 534 14.50 -6.33 18.00
CA GLY A 534 15.86 -6.41 18.54
C GLY A 534 16.12 -5.44 19.68
N GLU A 535 15.58 -4.22 19.62
CA GLU A 535 15.72 -3.25 20.71
C GLU A 535 15.03 -3.70 22.00
N LYS A 536 13.94 -4.45 21.93
CA LYS A 536 13.26 -5.02 23.12
C LYS A 536 14.18 -6.04 23.81
N ILE A 537 14.89 -6.86 23.03
CA ILE A 537 15.85 -7.84 23.53
C ILE A 537 17.09 -7.14 24.09
N ALA A 538 17.62 -6.13 23.40
CA ALA A 538 18.75 -5.32 23.90
C ALA A 538 18.39 -4.63 25.22
N ARG A 539 17.19 -4.04 25.34
CA ARG A 539 16.70 -3.46 26.60
C ARG A 539 16.60 -4.49 27.71
N TYR A 540 16.15 -5.72 27.41
CA TYR A 540 16.05 -6.79 28.40
C TYR A 540 17.42 -7.12 29.01
N TYR A 541 18.46 -7.18 28.20
CA TYR A 541 19.83 -7.50 28.64
C TYR A 541 20.65 -6.30 29.14
N GLY A 542 20.14 -5.08 29.03
CA GLY A 542 20.86 -3.81 29.19
C GLY A 542 21.89 -3.68 30.31
N THR A 543 21.64 -4.27 31.49
CA THR A 543 22.57 -4.25 32.62
C THR A 543 23.32 -5.57 32.84
N SER A 544 23.08 -6.56 31.98
CA SER A 544 23.75 -7.87 32.07
C SER A 544 25.05 -7.87 31.24
N PRO A 545 25.97 -8.84 31.49
CA PRO A 545 27.17 -9.00 30.65
C PRO A 545 26.88 -9.61 29.28
N MET A 546 25.61 -9.93 28.95
CA MET A 546 25.21 -10.49 27.66
C MET A 546 25.46 -9.48 26.55
N LYS A 547 26.23 -9.85 25.55
CA LYS A 547 26.35 -9.07 24.32
C LYS A 547 25.09 -9.25 23.49
N VAL A 548 24.55 -8.16 22.91
CA VAL A 548 23.41 -8.21 22.04
C VAL A 548 23.75 -7.56 20.70
N LEU A 549 23.54 -8.29 19.60
CA LEU A 549 23.64 -7.79 18.25
C LEU A 549 22.24 -7.81 17.61
N ASN A 550 21.85 -6.70 17.02
CA ASN A 550 20.57 -6.60 16.33
C ASN A 550 20.80 -6.47 14.82
N PHE A 551 20.17 -7.34 14.04
CA PHE A 551 20.20 -7.34 12.59
C PHE A 551 18.81 -7.00 12.04
N GLY A 552 18.74 -5.93 11.29
CA GLY A 552 17.56 -5.35 10.63
C GLY A 552 17.99 -4.13 9.83
N ALA A 553 17.06 -3.48 9.13
CA ALA A 553 17.38 -2.33 8.30
C ALA A 553 17.52 -1.03 9.11
N ARG A 554 18.27 -0.09 8.58
CA ARG A 554 18.30 1.29 9.08
C ARG A 554 16.94 1.96 8.86
N LYS A 555 16.59 2.90 9.75
CA LYS A 555 15.37 3.69 9.65
C LYS A 555 15.56 4.84 8.66
N GLU A 556 15.26 4.58 7.42
CA GLU A 556 15.36 5.57 6.34
C GLU A 556 14.29 5.32 5.27
N PHE A 557 13.90 6.39 4.56
CA PHE A 557 13.12 6.25 3.35
C PHE A 557 14.05 5.97 2.18
N VAL A 558 13.93 4.78 1.61
CA VAL A 558 14.68 4.35 0.42
C VAL A 558 13.75 4.25 -0.77
N ASP A 559 14.23 4.54 -1.97
CA ASP A 559 13.43 4.54 -3.18
C ASP A 559 14.07 3.70 -4.28
N ARG A 560 13.26 2.87 -4.95
CA ARG A 560 13.63 2.06 -6.12
C ARG A 560 15.00 1.37 -5.96
N PHE A 561 15.18 0.75 -4.80
CA PHE A 561 16.44 0.10 -4.44
C PHE A 561 16.52 -1.34 -4.94
N ASP A 562 17.74 -1.80 -5.24
CA ASP A 562 18.01 -3.22 -5.43
C ASP A 562 17.98 -3.94 -4.07
N VAL A 563 17.06 -4.89 -3.94
CA VAL A 563 16.83 -5.60 -2.66
C VAL A 563 18.09 -6.35 -2.20
N THR A 564 18.83 -6.98 -3.11
CA THR A 564 20.03 -7.74 -2.76
C THR A 564 21.14 -6.82 -2.25
N ALA A 565 21.35 -5.68 -2.91
CA ALA A 565 22.28 -4.66 -2.46
C ALA A 565 21.85 -4.08 -1.11
N PHE A 566 20.57 -3.75 -0.94
CA PHE A 566 20.03 -3.21 0.31
C PHE A 566 20.22 -4.15 1.50
N LEU A 567 19.93 -5.44 1.34
CA LEU A 567 20.17 -6.44 2.38
C LEU A 567 21.65 -6.54 2.72
N ARG A 568 22.54 -6.56 1.73
CA ARG A 568 23.99 -6.58 1.94
C ARG A 568 24.50 -5.34 2.67
N ASP A 569 24.02 -4.15 2.29
CA ASP A 569 24.44 -2.86 2.87
C ASP A 569 23.95 -2.69 4.32
N ASN A 570 22.91 -3.44 4.72
CA ASN A 570 22.42 -3.53 6.08
C ASN A 570 22.97 -4.76 6.85
N HIS A 571 23.99 -5.47 6.33
CA HIS A 571 24.57 -6.68 6.94
C HIS A 571 23.57 -7.82 7.15
N LEU A 572 22.62 -7.99 6.22
CA LEU A 572 21.54 -8.98 6.29
C LEU A 572 21.76 -10.18 5.36
N THR A 573 23.03 -10.57 5.14
CA THR A 573 23.36 -11.87 4.57
C THR A 573 23.82 -12.84 5.64
N SER A 574 23.65 -14.14 5.41
CA SER A 574 24.05 -15.17 6.41
C SER A 574 25.54 -15.12 6.72
N GLU A 575 26.37 -14.81 5.72
CA GLU A 575 27.81 -14.66 5.83
C GLU A 575 28.19 -13.47 6.71
N GLN A 576 27.63 -12.29 6.44
CA GLN A 576 27.89 -11.06 7.20
C GLN A 576 27.42 -11.20 8.66
N ILE A 577 26.23 -11.77 8.89
CA ILE A 577 25.71 -12.03 10.25
C ILE A 577 26.68 -12.93 11.02
N ALA A 578 27.14 -14.01 10.40
CA ALA A 578 28.09 -14.92 11.06
C ALA A 578 29.45 -14.24 11.32
N GLU A 579 29.97 -13.43 10.39
CA GLU A 579 31.21 -12.67 10.55
C GLU A 579 31.10 -11.64 11.67
N ASP A 580 30.01 -10.86 11.72
CA ASP A 580 29.77 -9.87 12.78
C ASP A 580 29.65 -10.52 14.16
N ILE A 581 28.99 -11.68 14.25
CA ILE A 581 28.91 -12.46 15.48
C ILE A 581 30.32 -12.96 15.92
N LEU A 582 31.08 -13.53 14.98
CA LEU A 582 32.44 -14.02 15.29
C LEU A 582 33.39 -12.90 15.72
N ALA A 583 33.25 -11.70 15.16
CA ALA A 583 34.03 -10.53 15.53
C ALA A 583 33.76 -10.06 16.98
N GLN A 584 32.65 -10.48 17.58
CA GLN A 584 32.27 -10.11 18.94
C GLN A 584 32.55 -11.19 19.98
N LEU A 585 32.95 -12.38 19.58
CA LEU A 585 33.28 -13.49 20.47
C LEU A 585 34.76 -13.48 20.87
#